data_8db7ad9d1994f1be828f3e8a2bd09cd0
#
_entry.id   8db7ad9d1994f1be828f3e8a2bd09cd0
#
_cell.length_a   1.000
_cell.length_b   1.000
_cell.length_c   1.000
_cell.angle_alpha   90.00
_cell.angle_beta   90.00
_cell.angle_gamma   90.00
#
_symmetry.space_group_name_H-M   'P 1'
#
loop_
_entity.id
_entity.type
_entity.pdbx_description
1 polymer ?
#
loop_
_entity_poly.entity_id
_entity_poly.type
_entity_poly.pdbx_seq_one_letter_code
_entity_poly.pdbx_strand_id
1 'polypeptide(L)'
;MNDHSYFVKAGQELMKRNKPKYMQIIDAAVIVIAENGYHQAQVSKIAKQAGVADGTIYLYFKNKEDILISLFEEKMVLFVEKIEEVIAGKQTVSEKLLVMIENHCRILSDDHHLAIVTQLELRQSNKDIRLKINDVLKGYLQLVDKILVSGIESGEFSKDLDIRLARQMIFGTLDEMVTTWVMNDQKYDLVAQVPAIHKLLLHGCGGRN
;
A
#
# COMPACT_ATOMS: atom_id res chain seq x y z
N MET A 1 18.04 -28.09 11.58
CA MET A 1 18.35 -27.65 10.20
C MET A 1 18.40 -26.14 10.19
N ASN A 2 19.56 -25.70 10.12
CA ASN A 2 20.31 -24.47 10.03
C ASN A 2 19.58 -23.11 10.03
N ASP A 3 19.45 -22.57 11.24
CA ASP A 3 19.13 -21.17 11.55
C ASP A 3 20.13 -20.19 10.86
N HIS A 4 21.41 -20.58 10.77
CA HIS A 4 22.48 -19.79 10.17
C HIS A 4 22.29 -19.55 8.65
N SER A 5 21.73 -20.48 7.91
CA SER A 5 21.43 -20.34 6.46
C SER A 5 20.29 -19.34 6.20
N TYR A 6 19.33 -19.24 7.13
CA TYR A 6 18.22 -18.29 7.04
C TYR A 6 18.70 -16.85 7.26
N PHE A 7 19.52 -16.62 8.29
CA PHE A 7 20.09 -15.29 8.57
C PHE A 7 21.03 -14.79 7.49
N VAL A 8 21.82 -15.68 6.87
CA VAL A 8 22.69 -15.31 5.75
C VAL A 8 21.89 -14.92 4.50
N LYS A 9 20.81 -15.66 4.18
CA LYS A 9 19.91 -15.31 3.07
C LYS A 9 19.17 -14.01 3.31
N ALA A 10 18.63 -13.81 4.51
CA ALA A 10 17.95 -12.56 4.88
C ALA A 10 18.90 -11.36 4.82
N GLY A 11 20.13 -11.50 5.29
CA GLY A 11 21.15 -10.47 5.16
C GLY A 11 21.56 -10.15 3.72
N GLN A 12 21.63 -11.16 2.84
CA GLN A 12 21.91 -10.96 1.42
C GLN A 12 20.75 -10.31 0.67
N GLU A 13 19.49 -10.60 1.04
CA GLU A 13 18.31 -9.93 0.48
C GLU A 13 18.22 -8.46 0.93
N LEU A 14 18.49 -8.17 2.21
CA LEU A 14 18.60 -6.79 2.72
C LEU A 14 19.71 -5.99 2.02
N MET A 15 20.88 -6.61 1.77
CA MET A 15 21.96 -5.96 1.02
C MET A 15 21.62 -5.70 -0.45
N LYS A 16 20.76 -6.52 -1.07
CA LYS A 16 20.27 -6.28 -2.44
C LYS A 16 19.30 -5.10 -2.49
N ARG A 17 18.38 -5.01 -1.54
CA ARG A 17 17.36 -3.95 -1.43
C ARG A 17 17.96 -2.56 -1.25
N ASN A 18 19.08 -2.45 -0.55
CA ASN A 18 19.78 -1.18 -0.34
C ASN A 18 20.60 -0.67 -1.55
N LYS A 19 20.53 -1.32 -2.71
CA LYS A 19 21.26 -0.89 -3.91
C LYS A 19 20.40 0.07 -4.74
N PRO A 20 20.93 1.21 -5.20
CA PRO A 20 20.19 2.18 -6.01
C PRO A 20 19.48 1.56 -7.23
N LYS A 21 20.13 0.59 -7.89
CA LYS A 21 19.55 -0.12 -9.04
C LYS A 21 18.32 -0.98 -8.70
N TYR A 22 18.24 -1.52 -7.49
CA TYR A 22 17.07 -2.27 -7.06
C TYR A 22 15.82 -1.38 -7.05
N MET A 23 15.90 -0.22 -6.37
CA MET A 23 14.78 0.73 -6.34
C MET A 23 14.47 1.30 -7.72
N GLN A 24 15.49 1.56 -8.54
CA GLN A 24 15.31 2.01 -9.93
C GLN A 24 14.51 0.99 -10.76
N ILE A 25 14.73 -0.30 -10.55
CA ILE A 25 13.96 -1.38 -11.21
C ILE A 25 12.53 -1.43 -10.66
N ILE A 26 12.34 -1.28 -9.35
CA ILE A 26 11.01 -1.22 -8.72
C ILE A 26 10.20 -0.06 -9.29
N ASP A 27 10.78 1.15 -9.35
CA ASP A 27 10.09 2.34 -9.88
C ASP A 27 9.74 2.18 -11.37
N ALA A 28 10.66 1.59 -12.16
CA ALA A 28 10.39 1.25 -13.55
C ALA A 28 9.27 0.19 -13.70
N ALA A 29 9.21 -0.78 -12.79
CA ALA A 29 8.16 -1.79 -12.77
C ALA A 29 6.79 -1.19 -12.49
N VAL A 30 6.68 -0.21 -11.58
CA VAL A 30 5.43 0.55 -11.33
C VAL A 30 4.92 1.13 -12.64
N ILE A 31 5.75 1.86 -13.38
CA ILE A 31 5.36 2.51 -14.64
C ILE A 31 4.92 1.47 -15.68
N VAL A 32 5.77 0.46 -15.95
CA VAL A 32 5.50 -0.53 -17.01
C VAL A 32 4.28 -1.38 -16.70
N ILE A 33 4.04 -1.74 -15.43
CA ILE A 33 2.87 -2.52 -15.02
C ILE A 33 1.62 -1.65 -15.09
N ALA A 34 1.67 -0.38 -14.66
CA ALA A 34 0.54 0.54 -14.77
C ALA A 34 0.08 0.72 -16.23
N GLU A 35 1.01 0.87 -17.16
CA GLU A 35 0.71 1.10 -18.58
C GLU A 35 0.22 -0.15 -19.33
N ASN A 36 0.66 -1.35 -18.94
CA ASN A 36 0.42 -2.57 -19.73
C ASN A 36 -0.41 -3.62 -18.98
N GLY A 37 -0.65 -3.45 -17.68
CA GLY A 37 -1.12 -4.51 -16.79
C GLY A 37 -0.03 -5.55 -16.49
N TYR A 38 -0.12 -6.20 -15.33
CA TYR A 38 0.90 -7.17 -14.90
C TYR A 38 1.14 -8.27 -15.93
N HIS A 39 0.08 -8.85 -16.51
CA HIS A 39 0.24 -9.98 -17.43
C HIS A 39 1.00 -9.63 -18.71
N GLN A 40 0.76 -8.43 -19.26
CA GLN A 40 1.39 -7.96 -20.51
C GLN A 40 2.72 -7.22 -20.28
N ALA A 41 3.03 -6.83 -19.04
CA ALA A 41 4.31 -6.24 -18.69
C ALA A 41 5.45 -7.24 -18.91
N GLN A 42 6.39 -6.90 -19.80
CA GLN A 42 7.56 -7.73 -20.10
C GLN A 42 8.75 -7.25 -19.26
N VAL A 43 9.56 -8.19 -18.76
CA VAL A 43 10.78 -7.89 -17.99
C VAL A 43 11.77 -7.04 -18.79
N SER A 44 11.86 -7.26 -20.11
CA SER A 44 12.70 -6.42 -21.01
C SER A 44 12.22 -4.98 -21.10
N LYS A 45 10.88 -4.72 -21.03
CA LYS A 45 10.36 -3.36 -20.97
C LYS A 45 10.73 -2.69 -19.63
N ILE A 46 10.66 -3.44 -18.51
CA ILE A 46 11.07 -2.96 -17.19
C ILE A 46 12.56 -2.62 -17.20
N ALA A 47 13.41 -3.47 -17.76
CA ALA A 47 14.84 -3.23 -17.89
C ALA A 47 15.13 -1.96 -18.70
N LYS A 48 14.46 -1.80 -19.85
CA LYS A 48 14.57 -0.61 -20.70
C LYS A 48 14.14 0.65 -19.95
N GLN A 49 13.00 0.62 -19.25
CA GLN A 49 12.49 1.74 -18.46
C GLN A 49 13.43 2.09 -17.32
N ALA A 50 14.05 1.09 -16.68
CA ALA A 50 15.05 1.27 -15.63
C ALA A 50 16.43 1.66 -16.16
N GLY A 51 16.66 1.73 -17.47
CA GLY A 51 17.96 2.04 -18.05
C GLY A 51 19.04 1.01 -17.73
N VAL A 52 18.67 -0.28 -17.61
CA VAL A 52 19.58 -1.39 -17.32
C VAL A 52 19.50 -2.47 -18.39
N ALA A 53 20.53 -3.31 -18.48
CA ALA A 53 20.47 -4.49 -19.34
C ALA A 53 19.50 -5.55 -18.75
N ASP A 54 18.84 -6.33 -19.61
CA ASP A 54 17.90 -7.39 -19.20
C ASP A 54 18.50 -8.34 -18.16
N GLY A 55 19.75 -8.75 -18.35
CA GLY A 55 20.46 -9.61 -17.41
C GLY A 55 20.65 -8.99 -16.03
N THR A 56 20.65 -7.65 -15.93
CA THR A 56 20.78 -6.96 -14.65
C THR A 56 19.54 -7.17 -13.76
N ILE A 57 18.35 -7.29 -14.35
CA ILE A 57 17.11 -7.58 -13.61
C ILE A 57 17.27 -8.88 -12.81
N TYR A 58 17.80 -9.92 -13.42
CA TYR A 58 17.93 -11.26 -12.82
C TYR A 58 19.02 -11.34 -11.73
N LEU A 59 19.84 -10.30 -11.56
CA LEU A 59 20.73 -10.19 -10.40
C LEU A 59 19.97 -9.82 -9.11
N TYR A 60 18.78 -9.20 -9.24
CA TYR A 60 17.96 -8.72 -8.13
C TYR A 60 16.70 -9.55 -7.93
N PHE A 61 16.05 -9.96 -9.01
CA PHE A 61 14.74 -10.63 -9.02
C PHE A 61 14.80 -11.95 -9.75
N LYS A 62 14.13 -12.97 -9.22
CA LYS A 62 14.12 -14.33 -9.80
C LYS A 62 13.27 -14.40 -11.07
N ASN A 63 12.17 -13.66 -11.09
CA ASN A 63 11.17 -13.66 -12.15
C ASN A 63 10.27 -12.43 -12.03
N LYS A 64 9.30 -12.29 -12.93
CA LYS A 64 8.32 -11.19 -12.93
C LYS A 64 7.42 -11.18 -11.69
N GLU A 65 7.09 -12.33 -11.13
CA GLU A 65 6.32 -12.44 -9.88
C GLU A 65 7.10 -11.82 -8.71
N ASP A 66 8.40 -12.13 -8.61
CA ASP A 66 9.29 -11.58 -7.58
C ASP A 66 9.37 -10.05 -7.68
N ILE A 67 9.39 -9.50 -8.90
CA ILE A 67 9.34 -8.04 -9.13
C ILE A 67 8.02 -7.46 -8.58
N LEU A 68 6.87 -8.06 -8.90
CA LEU A 68 5.57 -7.57 -8.45
C LEU A 68 5.43 -7.59 -6.93
N ILE A 69 5.83 -8.69 -6.28
CA ILE A 69 5.76 -8.82 -4.82
C ILE A 69 6.69 -7.82 -4.15
N SER A 70 7.94 -7.71 -4.63
CA SER A 70 8.91 -6.75 -4.12
C SER A 70 8.44 -5.30 -4.30
N LEU A 71 7.78 -4.98 -5.42
CA LEU A 71 7.17 -3.68 -5.65
C LEU A 71 6.13 -3.37 -4.56
N PHE A 72 5.21 -4.31 -4.28
CA PHE A 72 4.23 -4.12 -3.21
C PHE A 72 4.89 -3.98 -1.84
N GLU A 73 5.89 -4.82 -1.53
CA GLU A 73 6.63 -4.75 -0.27
C GLU A 73 7.28 -3.37 -0.06
N GLU A 74 8.07 -2.90 -1.03
CA GLU A 74 8.79 -1.63 -0.91
C GLU A 74 7.83 -0.42 -0.84
N LYS A 75 6.83 -0.38 -1.74
CA LYS A 75 5.88 0.74 -1.78
C LYS A 75 4.97 0.76 -0.56
N MET A 76 4.56 -0.40 -0.03
CA MET A 76 3.71 -0.48 1.15
C MET A 76 4.46 -0.08 2.43
N VAL A 77 5.74 -0.46 2.58
CA VAL A 77 6.56 -0.02 3.72
C VAL A 77 6.62 1.50 3.75
N LEU A 78 7.02 2.13 2.63
CA LEU A 78 7.10 3.60 2.52
C LEU A 78 5.73 4.27 2.75
N PHE A 79 4.66 3.65 2.27
CA PHE A 79 3.30 4.14 2.44
C PHE A 79 2.89 4.15 3.92
N VAL A 80 3.13 3.05 4.64
CA VAL A 80 2.81 2.91 6.07
C VAL A 80 3.66 3.86 6.91
N GLU A 81 4.98 3.91 6.69
CA GLU A 81 5.90 4.80 7.40
C GLU A 81 5.48 6.26 7.28
N LYS A 82 5.14 6.72 6.07
CA LYS A 82 4.69 8.09 5.84
C LYS A 82 3.39 8.42 6.58
N ILE A 83 2.47 7.46 6.65
CA ILE A 83 1.21 7.66 7.41
C ILE A 83 1.47 7.61 8.92
N GLU A 84 2.29 6.69 9.43
CA GLU A 84 2.65 6.63 10.85
C GLU A 84 3.31 7.94 11.32
N GLU A 85 4.19 8.53 10.50
CA GLU A 85 4.83 9.82 10.79
C GLU A 85 3.81 10.95 11.01
N VAL A 86 2.81 11.09 10.11
CA VAL A 86 1.81 12.16 10.23
C VAL A 86 0.80 11.92 11.35
N ILE A 87 0.54 10.67 11.72
CA ILE A 87 -0.35 10.29 12.83
C ILE A 87 0.31 10.57 14.17
N ALA A 88 1.62 10.39 14.32
CA ALA A 88 2.34 10.48 15.60
C ALA A 88 2.13 11.82 16.33
N GLY A 89 1.91 12.91 15.59
CA GLY A 89 1.66 14.24 16.17
C GLY A 89 0.19 14.54 16.55
N LYS A 90 -0.73 13.59 16.31
CA LYS A 90 -2.18 13.84 16.50
C LYS A 90 -2.66 13.33 17.85
N GLN A 91 -3.53 14.14 18.50
CA GLN A 91 -4.00 13.85 19.85
C GLN A 91 -5.27 13.01 19.83
N THR A 92 -6.25 13.38 19.00
CA THR A 92 -7.55 12.69 18.94
C THR A 92 -7.56 11.61 17.85
N VAL A 93 -8.43 10.63 18.02
CA VAL A 93 -8.61 9.57 17.02
C VAL A 93 -9.23 10.13 15.74
N SER A 94 -10.11 11.11 15.87
CA SER A 94 -10.67 11.84 14.73
C SER A 94 -9.57 12.48 13.88
N GLU A 95 -8.59 13.16 14.48
CA GLU A 95 -7.44 13.74 13.78
C GLU A 95 -6.56 12.68 13.14
N LYS A 96 -6.28 11.58 13.86
CA LYS A 96 -5.48 10.45 13.32
C LYS A 96 -6.14 9.85 12.08
N LEU A 97 -7.45 9.62 12.15
CA LEU A 97 -8.21 9.09 11.03
C LEU A 97 -8.22 10.05 9.85
N LEU A 98 -8.43 11.34 10.09
CA LEU A 98 -8.42 12.37 9.05
C LEU A 98 -7.09 12.40 8.29
N VAL A 99 -5.96 12.51 9.01
CA VAL A 99 -4.65 12.59 8.35
C VAL A 99 -4.24 11.27 7.69
N MET A 100 -4.70 10.14 8.22
CA MET A 100 -4.50 8.84 7.58
C MET A 100 -5.23 8.80 6.22
N ILE A 101 -6.51 9.18 6.18
CA ILE A 101 -7.32 9.22 4.94
C ILE A 101 -6.70 10.22 3.95
N GLU A 102 -6.34 11.42 4.42
CA GLU A 102 -5.73 12.45 3.59
C GLU A 102 -4.43 11.97 2.95
N ASN A 103 -3.52 11.40 3.73
CA ASN A 103 -2.25 10.93 3.20
C ASN A 103 -2.41 9.69 2.31
N HIS A 104 -3.36 8.79 2.61
CA HIS A 104 -3.72 7.70 1.71
C HIS A 104 -4.10 8.24 0.32
N CYS A 105 -5.01 9.20 0.27
CA CYS A 105 -5.45 9.80 -1.00
C CYS A 105 -4.33 10.60 -1.68
N ARG A 106 -3.55 11.39 -0.92
CA ARG A 106 -2.48 12.23 -1.43
C ARG A 106 -1.35 11.42 -2.07
N ILE A 107 -0.85 10.38 -1.38
CA ILE A 107 0.22 9.52 -1.91
C ILE A 107 -0.18 8.92 -3.25
N LEU A 108 -1.43 8.47 -3.39
CA LEU A 108 -1.92 7.85 -4.62
C LEU A 108 -2.28 8.89 -5.69
N SER A 109 -2.71 10.10 -5.32
CA SER A 109 -2.94 11.17 -6.28
C SER A 109 -1.64 11.79 -6.81
N ASP A 110 -0.56 11.77 -6.02
CA ASP A 110 0.76 12.26 -6.43
C ASP A 110 1.50 11.26 -7.34
N ASP A 111 1.18 9.96 -7.24
CA ASP A 111 1.76 8.90 -8.08
C ASP A 111 0.66 8.08 -8.77
N HIS A 112 0.24 8.57 -9.94
CA HIS A 112 -0.83 7.96 -10.75
C HIS A 112 -0.54 6.52 -11.17
N HIS A 113 0.72 6.18 -11.48
CA HIS A 113 1.10 4.82 -11.83
C HIS A 113 1.01 3.88 -10.61
N LEU A 114 1.45 4.35 -9.44
CA LEU A 114 1.33 3.58 -8.21
C LEU A 114 -0.15 3.33 -7.88
N ALA A 115 -1.02 4.33 -8.03
CA ALA A 115 -2.45 4.17 -7.83
C ALA A 115 -3.04 3.09 -8.74
N ILE A 116 -2.72 3.12 -10.04
CA ILE A 116 -3.16 2.10 -11.00
C ILE A 116 -2.71 0.71 -10.57
N VAL A 117 -1.41 0.53 -10.27
CA VAL A 117 -0.86 -0.77 -9.89
C VAL A 117 -1.48 -1.28 -8.60
N THR A 118 -1.60 -0.44 -7.58
CA THR A 118 -2.15 -0.85 -6.29
C THR A 118 -3.63 -1.21 -6.37
N GLN A 119 -4.43 -0.52 -7.20
CA GLN A 119 -5.85 -0.81 -7.32
C GLN A 119 -6.13 -2.00 -8.25
N LEU A 120 -5.45 -2.10 -9.37
CA LEU A 120 -5.77 -3.12 -10.38
C LEU A 120 -5.03 -4.45 -10.15
N GLU A 121 -3.82 -4.42 -9.58
CA GLU A 121 -3.01 -5.62 -9.39
C GLU A 121 -3.05 -6.21 -7.96
N LEU A 122 -3.74 -5.54 -7.02
CA LEU A 122 -3.93 -6.05 -5.66
C LEU A 122 -4.72 -7.37 -5.64
N ARG A 123 -5.67 -7.53 -6.57
CA ARG A 123 -6.60 -8.66 -6.63
C ARG A 123 -6.19 -9.69 -7.68
N GLN A 124 -4.95 -10.20 -7.57
CA GLN A 124 -4.44 -11.24 -8.47
C GLN A 124 -5.31 -12.50 -8.46
N SER A 125 -5.60 -13.05 -9.63
CA SER A 125 -6.31 -14.33 -9.78
C SER A 125 -5.46 -15.51 -9.30
N ASN A 126 -4.14 -15.45 -9.47
CA ASN A 126 -3.22 -16.44 -8.93
C ASN A 126 -3.22 -16.39 -7.40
N LYS A 127 -3.56 -17.53 -6.77
CA LYS A 127 -3.71 -17.64 -5.31
C LYS A 127 -2.41 -17.34 -4.57
N ASP A 128 -1.26 -17.83 -5.06
CA ASP A 128 0.02 -17.71 -4.36
C ASP A 128 0.51 -16.27 -4.38
N ILE A 129 0.38 -15.59 -5.52
CA ILE A 129 0.68 -14.15 -5.64
C ILE A 129 -0.24 -13.35 -4.72
N ARG A 130 -1.54 -13.62 -4.76
CA ARG A 130 -2.53 -12.93 -3.93
C ARG A 130 -2.25 -13.08 -2.43
N LEU A 131 -1.87 -14.27 -1.97
CA LEU A 131 -1.54 -14.49 -0.56
C LEU A 131 -0.31 -13.69 -0.13
N LYS A 132 0.73 -13.61 -0.96
CA LYS A 132 1.93 -12.82 -0.68
C LYS A 132 1.60 -11.32 -0.64
N ILE A 133 0.81 -10.82 -1.59
CA ILE A 133 0.35 -9.42 -1.58
C ILE A 133 -0.50 -9.13 -0.33
N ASN A 134 -1.39 -10.03 0.05
CA ASN A 134 -2.19 -9.89 1.28
C ASN A 134 -1.32 -9.84 2.54
N ASP A 135 -0.21 -10.57 2.58
CA ASP A 135 0.74 -10.50 3.69
C ASP A 135 1.38 -9.10 3.79
N VAL A 136 1.71 -8.49 2.66
CA VAL A 136 2.23 -7.11 2.60
C VAL A 136 1.22 -6.10 3.14
N LEU A 137 -0.08 -6.28 2.85
CA LEU A 137 -1.14 -5.38 3.33
C LEU A 137 -1.35 -5.41 4.84
N LYS A 138 -0.88 -6.45 5.54
CA LYS A 138 -1.08 -6.58 6.99
C LYS A 138 -0.56 -5.37 7.77
N GLY A 139 0.56 -4.79 7.36
CA GLY A 139 1.13 -3.61 8.01
C GLY A 139 0.15 -2.42 8.02
N TYR A 140 -0.44 -2.13 6.87
CA TYR A 140 -1.45 -1.07 6.76
C TYR A 140 -2.73 -1.38 7.56
N LEU A 141 -3.23 -2.62 7.50
CA LEU A 141 -4.42 -3.00 8.25
C LEU A 141 -4.17 -2.95 9.77
N GLN A 142 -2.98 -3.30 10.24
CA GLN A 142 -2.58 -3.15 11.64
C GLN A 142 -2.50 -1.69 12.08
N LEU A 143 -2.10 -0.78 11.19
CA LEU A 143 -2.13 0.65 11.46
C LEU A 143 -3.55 1.15 11.69
N VAL A 144 -4.51 0.73 10.85
CA VAL A 144 -5.94 1.03 11.06
C VAL A 144 -6.43 0.46 12.38
N ASP A 145 -6.08 -0.78 12.73
CA ASP A 145 -6.44 -1.39 14.01
C ASP A 145 -5.90 -0.59 15.20
N LYS A 146 -4.64 -0.14 15.17
CA LYS A 146 -4.05 0.69 16.23
C LYS A 146 -4.85 1.99 16.45
N ILE A 147 -5.31 2.64 15.37
CA ILE A 147 -6.14 3.86 15.46
C ILE A 147 -7.48 3.52 16.12
N LEU A 148 -8.16 2.45 15.68
CA LEU A 148 -9.45 2.02 16.23
C LEU A 148 -9.35 1.65 17.71
N VAL A 149 -8.33 0.89 18.10
CA VAL A 149 -8.07 0.52 19.51
C VAL A 149 -7.85 1.76 20.35
N SER A 150 -7.02 2.71 19.88
CA SER A 150 -6.79 3.97 20.61
C SER A 150 -8.08 4.77 20.80
N GLY A 151 -9.04 4.68 19.86
CA GLY A 151 -10.35 5.32 19.97
C GLY A 151 -11.27 4.69 21.02
N ILE A 152 -11.23 3.37 21.14
CA ILE A 152 -11.96 2.65 22.19
C ILE A 152 -11.36 2.98 23.57
N GLU A 153 -10.03 3.00 23.67
CA GLU A 153 -9.31 3.27 24.92
C GLU A 153 -9.52 4.72 25.41
N SER A 154 -9.56 5.69 24.48
CA SER A 154 -9.84 7.11 24.81
C SER A 154 -11.33 7.39 25.06
N GLY A 155 -12.22 6.46 24.71
CA GLY A 155 -13.67 6.65 24.80
C GLY A 155 -14.27 7.47 23.64
N GLU A 156 -13.49 7.78 22.62
CA GLU A 156 -13.99 8.44 21.39
C GLU A 156 -14.83 7.47 20.54
N PHE A 157 -14.54 6.16 20.62
CA PHE A 157 -15.32 5.11 19.99
C PHE A 157 -16.04 4.24 21.03
N SER A 158 -17.15 3.63 20.61
CA SER A 158 -17.89 2.68 21.44
C SER A 158 -17.00 1.51 21.87
N LYS A 159 -17.17 1.07 23.13
CA LYS A 159 -16.51 -0.15 23.65
C LYS A 159 -16.95 -1.42 22.95
N ASP A 160 -18.14 -1.39 22.34
CA ASP A 160 -18.72 -2.51 21.61
C ASP A 160 -18.39 -2.50 20.10
N LEU A 161 -17.48 -1.57 19.67
CA LEU A 161 -17.08 -1.49 18.28
C LEU A 161 -16.35 -2.77 17.84
N ASP A 162 -16.89 -3.45 16.83
CA ASP A 162 -16.20 -4.55 16.18
C ASP A 162 -15.06 -4.00 15.31
N ILE A 163 -13.82 -4.10 15.84
CA ILE A 163 -12.60 -3.59 15.16
C ILE A 163 -12.44 -4.19 13.78
N ARG A 164 -12.76 -5.49 13.60
CA ARG A 164 -12.61 -6.16 12.31
C ARG A 164 -13.57 -5.57 11.28
N LEU A 165 -14.83 -5.36 11.64
CA LEU A 165 -15.81 -4.76 10.75
C LEU A 165 -15.51 -3.28 10.49
N ALA A 166 -15.13 -2.52 11.51
CA ALA A 166 -14.73 -1.11 11.37
C ALA A 166 -13.52 -0.96 10.43
N ARG A 167 -12.49 -1.81 10.60
CA ARG A 167 -11.35 -1.86 9.68
C ARG A 167 -11.78 -2.17 8.25
N GLN A 168 -12.66 -3.16 8.03
CA GLN A 168 -13.17 -3.50 6.71
C GLN A 168 -13.94 -2.35 6.08
N MET A 169 -14.74 -1.62 6.87
CA MET A 169 -15.47 -0.43 6.43
C MET A 169 -14.50 0.68 6.00
N ILE A 170 -13.50 0.99 6.83
CA ILE A 170 -12.50 2.03 6.52
C ILE A 170 -11.70 1.64 5.28
N PHE A 171 -11.06 0.47 5.30
CA PHE A 171 -10.22 0.02 4.19
C PHE A 171 -11.02 -0.12 2.90
N GLY A 172 -12.19 -0.77 2.96
CA GLY A 172 -13.04 -0.97 1.78
C GLY A 172 -13.55 0.34 1.18
N THR A 173 -13.88 1.33 2.02
CA THR A 173 -14.29 2.66 1.55
C THR A 173 -13.14 3.39 0.84
N LEU A 174 -11.94 3.39 1.41
CA LEU A 174 -10.77 4.03 0.82
C LEU A 174 -10.34 3.33 -0.47
N ASP A 175 -10.30 2.02 -0.45
CA ASP A 175 -9.95 1.19 -1.61
C ASP A 175 -10.91 1.41 -2.78
N GLU A 176 -12.23 1.39 -2.53
CA GLU A 176 -13.24 1.63 -3.57
C GLU A 176 -13.20 3.08 -4.09
N MET A 177 -12.97 4.05 -3.21
CA MET A 177 -12.86 5.45 -3.61
C MET A 177 -11.69 5.67 -4.58
N VAL A 178 -10.52 5.09 -4.29
CA VAL A 178 -9.35 5.17 -5.16
C VAL A 178 -9.57 4.34 -6.43
N THR A 179 -10.17 3.15 -6.32
CA THR A 179 -10.50 2.32 -7.49
C THR A 179 -11.42 3.07 -8.46
N THR A 180 -12.49 3.66 -7.94
CA THR A 180 -13.42 4.48 -8.75
C THR A 180 -12.70 5.66 -9.40
N TRP A 181 -11.79 6.33 -8.69
CA TRP A 181 -10.99 7.43 -9.23
C TRP A 181 -10.06 6.97 -10.37
N VAL A 182 -9.36 5.85 -10.19
CA VAL A 182 -8.51 5.23 -11.24
C VAL A 182 -9.35 4.84 -12.45
N MET A 183 -10.51 4.20 -12.25
CA MET A 183 -11.40 3.75 -13.33
C MET A 183 -12.05 4.91 -14.09
N ASN A 184 -12.09 6.11 -13.50
CA ASN A 184 -12.52 7.35 -14.15
C ASN A 184 -11.34 8.17 -14.70
N ASP A 185 -10.23 7.53 -15.04
CA ASP A 185 -9.03 8.17 -15.61
C ASP A 185 -8.49 9.31 -14.72
N GLN A 186 -8.70 9.22 -13.39
CA GLN A 186 -8.15 10.16 -12.41
C GLN A 186 -8.57 11.64 -12.66
N LYS A 187 -9.79 11.86 -13.15
CA LYS A 187 -10.25 13.16 -13.68
C LYS A 187 -10.72 14.16 -12.63
N TYR A 188 -10.80 13.77 -11.36
CA TYR A 188 -11.24 14.67 -10.28
C TYR A 188 -10.24 14.68 -9.13
N ASP A 189 -10.33 15.71 -8.29
CA ASP A 189 -9.48 15.83 -7.10
C ASP A 189 -9.92 14.79 -6.05
N LEU A 190 -9.08 13.75 -5.89
CA LEU A 190 -9.31 12.68 -4.93
C LEU A 190 -9.25 13.20 -3.49
N VAL A 191 -8.33 14.14 -3.21
CA VAL A 191 -8.11 14.70 -1.87
C VAL A 191 -9.28 15.58 -1.43
N ALA A 192 -9.97 16.24 -2.36
CA ALA A 192 -11.16 17.04 -2.06
C ALA A 192 -12.31 16.24 -1.43
N GLN A 193 -12.31 14.90 -1.57
CA GLN A 193 -13.33 14.02 -0.99
C GLN A 193 -13.08 13.66 0.48
N VAL A 194 -11.85 13.88 0.96
CA VAL A 194 -11.40 13.45 2.29
C VAL A 194 -12.30 13.95 3.44
N PRO A 195 -12.72 15.23 3.51
CA PRO A 195 -13.56 15.69 4.61
C PRO A 195 -14.92 14.98 4.68
N ALA A 196 -15.53 14.69 3.53
CA ALA A 196 -16.81 14.01 3.47
C ALA A 196 -16.68 12.54 3.90
N ILE A 197 -15.66 11.84 3.40
CA ILE A 197 -15.38 10.44 3.77
C ILE A 197 -15.05 10.32 5.25
N HIS A 198 -14.18 11.20 5.77
CA HIS A 198 -13.84 11.23 7.21
C HIS A 198 -15.11 11.36 8.07
N LYS A 199 -15.99 12.31 7.74
CA LYS A 199 -17.26 12.50 8.45
C LYS A 199 -18.14 11.24 8.41
N LEU A 200 -18.27 10.61 7.26
CA LEU A 200 -19.06 9.38 7.11
C LEU A 200 -18.48 8.23 7.94
N LEU A 201 -17.16 8.05 7.93
CA LEU A 201 -16.50 6.98 8.68
C LEU A 201 -16.58 7.21 10.21
N LEU A 202 -16.45 8.45 10.68
CA LEU A 202 -16.62 8.79 12.10
C LEU A 202 -18.03 8.48 12.59
N HIS A 203 -19.06 8.85 11.85
CA HIS A 203 -20.44 8.58 12.23
C HIS A 203 -20.75 7.07 12.19
N GLY A 204 -20.22 6.34 11.21
CA GLY A 204 -20.36 4.89 11.13
C GLY A 204 -19.60 4.14 12.23
N CYS A 205 -18.53 4.72 12.78
CA CYS A 205 -17.78 4.18 13.92
C CYS A 205 -18.39 4.52 15.28
N GLY A 206 -19.55 5.19 15.30
CA GLY A 206 -20.28 5.48 16.54
C GLY A 206 -19.89 6.82 17.20
N GLY A 207 -19.32 7.74 16.43
CA GLY A 207 -19.09 9.12 16.89
C GLY A 207 -20.41 9.75 17.33
N ARG A 208 -20.49 10.16 18.60
CA ARG A 208 -21.66 10.87 19.11
C ARG A 208 -21.70 12.26 18.46
N ASN A 209 -22.89 12.68 18.00
CA ASN A 209 -23.20 14.06 17.61
C ASN A 209 -22.94 15.03 18.76
#